data_85cab4b8e6fade39e0b0d5d06bd3c6fa
#
_entry.id   85cab4b8e6fade39e0b0d5d06bd3c6fa
#
_cell.length_a   1.000
_cell.length_b   1.000
_cell.length_c   1.000
_cell.angle_alpha   90.00
_cell.angle_beta   90.00
_cell.angle_gamma   90.00
#
_symmetry.space_group_name_H-M   'P 1'
#
loop_
_entity.id
_entity.type
_entity.pdbx_description
1 polymer ?
#
loop_
_entity_poly.entity_id
_entity_poly.type
_entity_poly.pdbx_seq_one_letter_code
_entity_poly.pdbx_strand_id
1 'polypeptide(L)'
;MNNNETINKLKEKGFFNLTPLKQIEFLRERNFFKLSIEKRIKFLEQIGMFYIDVNEDPPTIPLQPDDKDLDYLKEKTINATKNRIANDWKYNFVNNAIKKGQLIIDGVEGIENALGVETGAIITCNHFHPFDSFSIEHVLQEAGSEKRLYKVSREGNFTNFPKGKIQLYFKYDNLLPLSQIPETMEMFDEAVHTILDRKDLILVCPEQSMWMGYKKPKPMKYGAFKWATENDVPVIPTFITQRTVEDNEQAQAYTIHIGTPIYPDHSLAPRENIRRMRDLDYEFCKETYERVYGIPLEYETTVHENIPKYVLSTPEFENMAKGNIEADLEK
;
A
#
# COMPACT_ATOMS: atom_id res chain seq x y z
N MET A 1 -9.76 0.90 -29.03
CA MET A 1 -10.43 2.15 -28.66
C MET A 1 -9.33 3.13 -28.29
N ASN A 2 -9.42 4.36 -28.76
CA ASN A 2 -8.49 5.42 -28.37
C ASN A 2 -8.78 5.76 -26.91
N ASN A 3 -7.75 5.93 -26.06
CA ASN A 3 -7.88 6.21 -24.62
C ASN A 3 -8.83 7.38 -24.34
N ASN A 4 -8.73 8.45 -25.13
CA ASN A 4 -9.61 9.62 -25.02
C ASN A 4 -11.10 9.30 -25.25
N GLU A 5 -11.41 8.38 -26.15
CA GLU A 5 -12.81 7.98 -26.40
C GLU A 5 -13.41 7.22 -25.20
N THR A 6 -12.61 6.36 -24.58
CA THR A 6 -13.03 5.62 -23.38
C THR A 6 -13.26 6.57 -22.21
N ILE A 7 -12.35 7.51 -21.97
CA ILE A 7 -12.45 8.51 -20.90
C ILE A 7 -13.66 9.41 -21.11
N ASN A 8 -13.88 9.91 -22.32
CA ASN A 8 -15.03 10.74 -22.63
C ASN A 8 -16.36 10.01 -22.36
N LYS A 9 -16.48 8.76 -22.76
CA LYS A 9 -17.66 7.93 -22.45
C LYS A 9 -17.87 7.72 -20.95
N LEU A 10 -16.80 7.62 -20.16
CA LEU A 10 -16.90 7.51 -18.71
C LEU A 10 -17.30 8.86 -18.08
N LYS A 11 -16.77 10.00 -18.58
CA LYS A 11 -17.18 11.34 -18.16
C LYS A 11 -18.67 11.60 -18.46
N GLU A 12 -19.14 11.29 -19.65
CA GLU A 12 -20.54 11.41 -20.05
C GLU A 12 -21.48 10.60 -19.15
N LYS A 13 -21.02 9.48 -18.63
CA LYS A 13 -21.77 8.63 -17.67
C LYS A 13 -21.61 9.05 -16.22
N GLY A 14 -20.88 10.12 -15.94
CA GLY A 14 -20.64 10.64 -14.60
C GLY A 14 -19.80 9.71 -13.71
N PHE A 15 -19.03 8.77 -14.29
CA PHE A 15 -18.26 7.78 -13.56
C PHE A 15 -17.29 8.40 -12.53
N PHE A 16 -16.57 9.45 -12.92
CA PHE A 16 -15.58 10.10 -12.05
C PHE A 16 -16.19 10.88 -10.88
N ASN A 17 -17.50 11.15 -10.92
CA ASN A 17 -18.25 11.82 -9.85
C ASN A 17 -18.86 10.82 -8.84
N LEU A 18 -18.72 9.52 -9.09
CA LEU A 18 -19.22 8.48 -8.19
C LEU A 18 -18.28 8.31 -6.99
N THR A 19 -18.82 7.87 -5.87
CA THR A 19 -18.00 7.39 -4.75
C THR A 19 -17.21 6.15 -5.15
N PRO A 20 -16.06 5.83 -4.49
CA PRO A 20 -15.26 4.65 -4.81
C PRO A 20 -16.06 3.35 -4.86
N LEU A 21 -16.98 3.13 -3.93
CA LEU A 21 -17.87 1.96 -3.93
C LEU A 21 -18.75 1.91 -5.18
N LYS A 22 -19.38 3.03 -5.55
CA LYS A 22 -20.20 3.11 -6.75
C LYS A 22 -19.39 2.97 -8.04
N GLN A 23 -18.13 3.39 -8.04
CA GLN A 23 -17.22 3.17 -9.16
C GLN A 23 -16.94 1.67 -9.34
N ILE A 24 -16.69 0.95 -8.25
CA ILE A 24 -16.48 -0.51 -8.28
C ILE A 24 -17.75 -1.22 -8.75
N GLU A 25 -18.94 -0.84 -8.27
CA GLU A 25 -20.23 -1.38 -8.74
C GLU A 25 -20.43 -1.13 -10.23
N PHE A 26 -20.16 0.09 -10.69
CA PHE A 26 -20.23 0.46 -12.11
C PHE A 26 -19.33 -0.41 -12.99
N LEU A 27 -18.11 -0.68 -12.54
CA LEU A 27 -17.14 -1.54 -13.24
C LEU A 27 -17.60 -3.00 -13.22
N ARG A 28 -18.14 -3.48 -12.09
CA ARG A 28 -18.67 -4.84 -11.93
C ARG A 28 -19.82 -5.11 -12.91
N GLU A 29 -20.80 -4.20 -13.01
CA GLU A 29 -21.93 -4.28 -13.93
C GLU A 29 -21.49 -4.38 -15.40
N ARG A 30 -20.28 -3.87 -15.74
CA ARG A 30 -19.69 -3.88 -17.09
C ARG A 30 -18.69 -4.99 -17.31
N ASN A 31 -18.73 -6.01 -16.46
CA ASN A 31 -17.89 -7.19 -16.54
C ASN A 31 -16.37 -6.89 -16.47
N PHE A 32 -15.97 -5.79 -15.85
CA PHE A 32 -14.57 -5.42 -15.67
C PHE A 32 -13.76 -6.57 -15.03
N PHE A 33 -14.29 -7.19 -13.99
CA PHE A 33 -13.63 -8.30 -13.29
C PHE A 33 -13.58 -9.61 -14.08
N LYS A 34 -14.22 -9.71 -15.25
CA LYS A 34 -14.07 -10.83 -16.20
C LYS A 34 -12.88 -10.66 -17.15
N LEU A 35 -12.29 -9.45 -17.22
CA LEU A 35 -11.08 -9.21 -17.97
C LEU A 35 -9.88 -9.90 -17.30
N SER A 36 -8.81 -10.16 -18.06
CA SER A 36 -7.53 -10.57 -17.47
C SER A 36 -6.96 -9.46 -16.57
N ILE A 37 -6.16 -9.82 -15.57
CA ILE A 37 -5.52 -8.87 -14.65
C ILE A 37 -4.75 -7.79 -15.41
N GLU A 38 -3.99 -8.16 -16.42
CA GLU A 38 -3.23 -7.24 -17.27
C GLU A 38 -4.15 -6.19 -17.94
N LYS A 39 -5.29 -6.61 -18.48
CA LYS A 39 -6.26 -5.70 -19.09
C LYS A 39 -6.92 -4.78 -18.07
N ARG A 40 -7.16 -5.26 -16.84
CA ARG A 40 -7.69 -4.44 -15.74
C ARG A 40 -6.69 -3.37 -15.33
N ILE A 41 -5.43 -3.76 -15.13
CA ILE A 41 -4.33 -2.83 -14.82
C ILE A 41 -4.22 -1.75 -15.91
N LYS A 42 -4.11 -2.16 -17.15
CA LYS A 42 -4.02 -1.22 -18.29
C LYS A 42 -5.20 -0.24 -18.33
N PHE A 43 -6.42 -0.75 -18.14
CA PHE A 43 -7.62 0.09 -18.12
C PHE A 43 -7.58 1.09 -16.95
N LEU A 44 -7.28 0.65 -15.73
CA LEU A 44 -7.24 1.52 -14.56
C LEU A 44 -6.12 2.56 -14.65
N GLU A 45 -4.95 2.18 -15.18
CA GLU A 45 -3.85 3.12 -15.43
C GLU A 45 -4.28 4.18 -16.47
N GLN A 46 -4.90 3.77 -17.58
CA GLN A 46 -5.37 4.69 -18.62
C GLN A 46 -6.38 5.73 -18.11
N ILE A 47 -7.24 5.36 -17.17
CA ILE A 47 -8.23 6.27 -16.59
C ILE A 47 -7.76 6.94 -15.30
N GLY A 48 -6.52 6.70 -14.85
CA GLY A 48 -5.93 7.32 -13.65
C GLY A 48 -6.54 6.86 -12.33
N MET A 49 -7.15 5.68 -12.28
CA MET A 49 -7.86 5.16 -11.10
C MET A 49 -6.99 4.19 -10.30
N PHE A 50 -5.83 4.66 -9.85
CA PHE A 50 -4.80 3.85 -9.18
C PHE A 50 -5.22 3.24 -7.83
N TYR A 51 -6.26 3.76 -7.18
CA TYR A 51 -6.74 3.27 -5.88
C TYR A 51 -7.77 2.13 -5.98
N ILE A 52 -8.20 1.77 -7.19
CA ILE A 52 -9.11 0.64 -7.39
C ILE A 52 -8.30 -0.66 -7.46
N ASP A 53 -8.70 -1.65 -6.68
CA ASP A 53 -8.09 -2.98 -6.69
C ASP A 53 -8.38 -3.72 -7.99
N VAL A 54 -7.38 -4.44 -8.51
CA VAL A 54 -7.58 -5.26 -9.72
C VAL A 54 -8.30 -6.57 -9.43
N ASN A 55 -8.29 -7.02 -8.18
CA ASN A 55 -9.06 -8.17 -7.76
C ASN A 55 -10.46 -7.76 -7.34
N GLU A 56 -11.43 -8.61 -7.61
CA GLU A 56 -12.77 -8.43 -7.10
C GLU A 56 -12.84 -8.92 -5.66
N ASP A 57 -13.11 -7.99 -4.77
CA ASP A 57 -13.33 -8.32 -3.37
C ASP A 57 -14.79 -8.56 -3.06
N PRO A 58 -15.09 -9.47 -2.14
CA PRO A 58 -16.43 -9.58 -1.59
C PRO A 58 -16.84 -8.27 -0.88
N PRO A 59 -18.14 -7.98 -0.78
CA PRO A 59 -18.60 -6.83 -0.02
C PRO A 59 -18.02 -6.84 1.39
N THR A 60 -17.46 -5.70 1.83
CA THR A 60 -16.88 -5.57 3.16
C THR A 60 -17.97 -5.54 4.22
N ILE A 61 -17.82 -6.35 5.26
CA ILE A 61 -18.61 -6.25 6.48
C ILE A 61 -17.92 -5.21 7.37
N PRO A 62 -18.60 -4.12 7.78
CA PRO A 62 -17.99 -3.10 8.61
C PRO A 62 -17.51 -3.67 9.95
N LEU A 63 -16.28 -3.32 10.34
CA LEU A 63 -15.67 -3.76 11.59
C LEU A 63 -16.22 -2.95 12.76
N GLN A 64 -16.95 -3.61 13.65
CA GLN A 64 -17.59 -2.98 14.82
C GLN A 64 -16.59 -2.80 15.97
N PRO A 65 -16.73 -1.75 16.81
CA PRO A 65 -15.84 -1.51 17.94
C PRO A 65 -15.95 -2.57 19.02
N ASP A 66 -17.09 -3.25 19.12
CA ASP A 66 -17.37 -4.32 20.08
C ASP A 66 -17.11 -5.74 19.54
N ASP A 67 -16.47 -5.88 18.36
CA ASP A 67 -16.08 -7.20 17.86
C ASP A 67 -15.14 -7.87 18.86
N LYS A 68 -15.54 -9.04 19.36
CA LYS A 68 -14.85 -9.79 20.43
C LYS A 68 -13.41 -10.17 20.07
N ASP A 69 -13.12 -10.30 18.79
CA ASP A 69 -11.80 -10.66 18.28
C ASP A 69 -10.93 -9.42 18.01
N LEU A 70 -11.52 -8.21 18.03
CA LEU A 70 -10.80 -6.96 17.82
C LEU A 70 -9.92 -6.64 19.06
N ASP A 71 -8.63 -6.56 18.79
CA ASP A 71 -7.61 -6.22 19.76
C ASP A 71 -6.37 -5.78 19.00
N TYR A 72 -6.25 -4.50 18.74
CA TYR A 72 -5.16 -3.96 17.92
C TYR A 72 -3.78 -4.24 18.51
N LEU A 73 -3.64 -4.18 19.83
CA LEU A 73 -2.36 -4.36 20.53
C LEU A 73 -2.05 -5.82 20.88
N LYS A 74 -3.04 -6.73 20.72
CA LYS A 74 -2.94 -8.16 21.07
C LYS A 74 -2.64 -8.40 22.57
N GLU A 75 -3.14 -7.54 23.44
CA GLU A 75 -2.85 -7.57 24.87
C GLU A 75 -3.79 -8.47 25.67
N LYS A 76 -5.00 -8.74 25.19
CA LYS A 76 -5.88 -9.71 25.83
C LYS A 76 -5.20 -11.08 25.83
N THR A 77 -5.12 -11.74 27.01
CA THR A 77 -4.37 -12.99 27.21
C THR A 77 -4.65 -14.05 26.13
N ILE A 78 -5.93 -14.24 25.77
CA ILE A 78 -6.31 -15.22 24.75
C ILE A 78 -5.81 -14.80 23.36
N ASN A 79 -5.79 -13.51 23.06
CA ASN A 79 -5.33 -12.96 21.79
C ASN A 79 -3.80 -13.03 21.70
N ALA A 80 -3.07 -12.80 22.78
CA ALA A 80 -1.62 -12.97 22.83
C ALA A 80 -1.19 -14.40 22.50
N THR A 81 -1.91 -15.42 23.01
CA THR A 81 -1.63 -16.81 22.65
C THR A 81 -1.93 -17.10 21.18
N LYS A 82 -3.07 -16.63 20.67
CA LYS A 82 -3.44 -16.78 19.26
C LYS A 82 -2.50 -16.01 18.33
N ASN A 83 -2.04 -14.83 18.76
CA ASN A 83 -1.04 -14.03 18.04
C ASN A 83 0.26 -14.83 17.86
N ARG A 84 0.78 -15.47 18.93
CA ARG A 84 1.97 -16.32 18.80
C ARG A 84 1.76 -17.43 17.77
N ILE A 85 0.62 -18.13 17.82
CA ILE A 85 0.31 -19.20 16.85
C ILE A 85 0.21 -18.63 15.43
N ALA A 86 -0.38 -17.46 15.24
CA ALA A 86 -0.49 -16.79 13.94
C ALA A 86 0.90 -16.39 13.39
N ASN A 87 1.78 -15.86 14.24
CA ASN A 87 3.15 -15.53 13.89
C ASN A 87 3.98 -16.78 13.52
N ASP A 88 3.89 -17.86 14.30
CA ASP A 88 4.57 -19.12 14.00
C ASP A 88 4.09 -19.71 12.68
N TRP A 89 2.80 -19.66 12.41
CA TRP A 89 2.24 -20.10 11.13
C TRP A 89 2.76 -19.25 9.96
N LYS A 90 2.74 -17.93 10.11
CA LYS A 90 3.24 -16.97 9.11
C LYS A 90 4.72 -17.21 8.80
N TYR A 91 5.56 -17.30 9.83
CA TYR A 91 6.98 -17.57 9.69
C TYR A 91 7.24 -18.86 8.90
N ASN A 92 6.54 -19.93 9.27
CA ASN A 92 6.64 -21.21 8.55
C ASN A 92 6.11 -21.12 7.11
N PHE A 93 5.05 -20.33 6.88
CA PHE A 93 4.50 -20.11 5.53
C PHE A 93 5.52 -19.44 4.62
N VAL A 94 6.14 -18.36 5.07
CA VAL A 94 7.16 -17.61 4.31
C VAL A 94 8.40 -18.47 4.05
N ASN A 95 8.93 -19.12 5.07
CA ASN A 95 10.09 -19.99 4.93
C ASN A 95 9.84 -21.16 3.97
N ASN A 96 8.64 -21.74 3.98
CA ASN A 96 8.28 -22.78 3.02
C ASN A 96 8.16 -22.23 1.59
N ALA A 97 7.65 -21.01 1.41
CA ALA A 97 7.61 -20.36 0.10
C ALA A 97 9.03 -20.12 -0.44
N ILE A 98 9.96 -19.67 0.41
CA ILE A 98 11.37 -19.48 0.05
C ILE A 98 12.02 -20.83 -0.29
N LYS A 99 11.89 -21.85 0.56
CA LYS A 99 12.45 -23.18 0.33
C LYS A 99 11.95 -23.84 -0.95
N LYS A 100 10.72 -23.54 -1.36
CA LYS A 100 10.12 -24.07 -2.60
C LYS A 100 10.43 -23.21 -3.83
N GLY A 101 11.18 -22.12 -3.68
CA GLY A 101 11.44 -21.18 -4.78
C GLY A 101 10.20 -20.43 -5.26
N GLN A 102 9.15 -20.34 -4.44
CA GLN A 102 7.95 -19.54 -4.73
C GLN A 102 8.17 -18.06 -4.40
N LEU A 103 9.01 -17.79 -3.41
CA LEU A 103 9.50 -16.46 -3.04
C LEU A 103 11.03 -16.50 -3.04
N ILE A 104 11.65 -15.60 -3.78
CA ILE A 104 13.11 -15.45 -3.88
C ILE A 104 13.43 -14.02 -3.45
N ILE A 105 14.28 -13.85 -2.46
CA ILE A 105 14.83 -12.55 -2.07
C ILE A 105 16.21 -12.43 -2.71
N ASP A 106 16.29 -11.71 -3.82
CA ASP A 106 17.54 -11.52 -4.58
C ASP A 106 18.51 -10.58 -3.87
N GLY A 107 17.99 -9.64 -3.11
CA GLY A 107 18.82 -8.68 -2.37
C GLY A 107 17.99 -7.75 -1.49
N VAL A 108 18.70 -7.10 -0.57
CA VAL A 108 18.17 -6.05 0.31
C VAL A 108 19.17 -4.90 0.29
N GLU A 109 18.72 -3.70 -0.07
CA GLU A 109 19.52 -2.49 -0.08
C GLU A 109 19.03 -1.55 1.01
N GLY A 110 19.92 -0.97 1.82
CA GLY A 110 19.61 0.04 2.81
C GLY A 110 18.92 -0.50 4.08
N ILE A 111 19.09 -1.77 4.44
CA ILE A 111 18.49 -2.35 5.67
C ILE A 111 18.89 -1.59 6.93
N GLU A 112 20.11 -1.01 6.94
CA GLU A 112 20.63 -0.17 8.02
C GLU A 112 19.75 1.06 8.29
N ASN A 113 19.06 1.57 7.28
CA ASN A 113 18.14 2.70 7.40
C ASN A 113 16.93 2.35 8.30
N ALA A 114 16.45 1.12 8.25
CA ALA A 114 15.37 0.67 9.11
C ALA A 114 15.89 0.28 10.52
N LEU A 115 17.04 -0.37 10.59
CA LEU A 115 17.61 -0.81 11.87
C LEU A 115 18.14 0.37 12.70
N GLY A 116 18.61 1.45 12.06
CA GLY A 116 19.16 2.62 12.71
C GLY A 116 18.13 3.57 13.34
N VAL A 117 16.82 3.36 13.12
CA VAL A 117 15.78 4.20 13.73
C VAL A 117 15.55 3.80 15.19
N GLU A 118 15.79 4.72 16.12
CA GLU A 118 15.65 4.47 17.57
C GLU A 118 14.21 4.68 18.10
N THR A 119 13.36 5.40 17.36
CA THR A 119 11.95 5.65 17.65
C THR A 119 11.06 4.60 17.02
N GLY A 120 9.72 4.69 17.19
CA GLY A 120 8.78 4.06 16.27
C GLY A 120 8.95 4.62 14.86
N ALA A 121 8.43 3.93 13.86
CA ALA A 121 8.46 4.41 12.49
C ALA A 121 7.30 3.85 11.65
N ILE A 122 6.93 4.59 10.60
CA ILE A 122 6.05 4.10 9.55
C ILE A 122 6.92 3.62 8.38
N ILE A 123 6.81 2.34 8.02
CA ILE A 123 7.40 1.81 6.80
C ILE A 123 6.34 1.88 5.69
N THR A 124 6.67 2.48 4.58
CA THR A 124 5.80 2.48 3.39
C THR A 124 6.27 1.42 2.40
N CYS A 125 5.36 0.90 1.57
CA CYS A 125 5.69 -0.09 0.56
C CYS A 125 4.71 -0.02 -0.61
N ASN A 126 5.21 -0.28 -1.83
CA ASN A 126 4.35 -0.56 -2.97
C ASN A 126 3.58 -1.88 -2.78
N HIS A 127 2.40 -2.00 -3.44
CA HIS A 127 1.51 -3.15 -3.22
C HIS A 127 1.15 -3.83 -4.54
N PHE A 128 1.78 -4.96 -4.82
CA PHE A 128 1.64 -5.68 -6.08
C PHE A 128 1.51 -7.21 -5.92
N HIS A 129 1.71 -7.74 -4.71
CA HIS A 129 1.57 -9.17 -4.45
C HIS A 129 1.36 -9.44 -2.95
N PRO A 130 0.64 -10.51 -2.55
CA PRO A 130 0.50 -10.87 -1.14
C PRO A 130 1.81 -11.10 -0.38
N PHE A 131 2.91 -11.42 -1.08
CA PHE A 131 4.23 -11.62 -0.45
C PHE A 131 4.99 -10.33 -0.16
N ASP A 132 4.58 -9.17 -0.65
CA ASP A 132 5.32 -7.93 -0.45
C ASP A 132 5.50 -7.59 1.04
N SER A 133 4.43 -7.54 1.81
CA SER A 133 4.48 -7.27 3.24
C SER A 133 5.16 -8.37 4.06
N PHE A 134 5.06 -9.61 3.62
CA PHE A 134 5.75 -10.74 4.25
C PHE A 134 7.26 -10.68 4.02
N SER A 135 7.70 -10.29 2.81
CA SER A 135 9.13 -10.18 2.51
C SER A 135 9.81 -9.06 3.29
N ILE A 136 9.14 -7.91 3.51
CA ILE A 136 9.66 -6.84 4.37
C ILE A 136 9.83 -7.34 5.81
N GLU A 137 8.82 -7.98 6.38
CA GLU A 137 8.90 -8.52 7.73
C GLU A 137 10.01 -9.56 7.85
N HIS A 138 10.13 -10.46 6.87
CA HIS A 138 11.17 -11.49 6.84
C HIS A 138 12.57 -10.86 6.85
N VAL A 139 12.86 -9.89 5.97
CA VAL A 139 14.20 -9.30 5.91
C VAL A 139 14.57 -8.49 7.15
N LEU A 140 13.60 -7.83 7.79
CA LEU A 140 13.80 -7.15 9.07
C LEU A 140 14.16 -8.16 10.18
N GLN A 141 13.48 -9.30 10.24
CA GLN A 141 13.75 -10.37 11.21
C GLN A 141 15.13 -11.00 10.98
N GLU A 142 15.45 -11.35 9.72
CA GLU A 142 16.77 -11.92 9.36
C GLU A 142 17.92 -10.93 9.64
N ALA A 143 17.67 -9.64 9.54
CA ALA A 143 18.62 -8.59 9.89
C ALA A 143 18.71 -8.32 11.41
N GLY A 144 17.95 -9.03 12.23
CA GLY A 144 18.00 -8.94 13.69
C GLY A 144 17.21 -7.77 14.29
N SER A 145 16.20 -7.25 13.60
CA SER A 145 15.31 -6.24 14.18
C SER A 145 14.56 -6.82 15.39
N GLU A 146 14.67 -6.16 16.53
CA GLU A 146 13.92 -6.51 17.75
C GLU A 146 12.53 -5.85 17.80
N LYS A 147 12.26 -4.89 16.91
CA LYS A 147 10.99 -4.17 16.83
C LYS A 147 9.91 -5.05 16.21
N ARG A 148 8.69 -4.98 16.77
CA ARG A 148 7.54 -5.64 16.18
C ARG A 148 7.11 -4.85 14.94
N LEU A 149 6.69 -5.57 13.90
CA LEU A 149 6.07 -4.98 12.73
C LEU A 149 4.56 -5.21 12.77
N TYR A 150 3.82 -4.13 12.82
CA TYR A 150 2.37 -4.11 12.62
C TYR A 150 2.06 -3.75 11.17
N LYS A 151 0.97 -4.24 10.61
CA LYS A 151 0.63 -4.02 9.19
C LYS A 151 -0.79 -3.50 9.07
N VAL A 152 -0.93 -2.33 8.47
CA VAL A 152 -2.26 -1.78 8.16
C VAL A 152 -2.93 -2.64 7.10
N SER A 153 -4.18 -2.99 7.33
CA SER A 153 -4.99 -3.77 6.40
C SER A 153 -6.39 -3.19 6.27
N ARG A 154 -7.10 -3.56 5.21
CA ARG A 154 -8.52 -3.21 5.09
C ARG A 154 -9.36 -4.09 6.02
N GLU A 155 -10.49 -3.57 6.49
CA GLU A 155 -11.40 -4.27 7.41
C GLU A 155 -11.92 -5.60 6.87
N GLY A 156 -12.14 -5.72 5.54
CA GLY A 156 -12.58 -6.95 4.91
C GLY A 156 -11.64 -8.15 5.12
N ASN A 157 -10.35 -7.91 5.30
CA ASN A 157 -9.39 -8.96 5.63
C ASN A 157 -9.68 -9.56 7.02
N PHE A 158 -10.12 -8.75 7.94
CA PHE A 158 -10.48 -9.19 9.30
C PHE A 158 -11.88 -9.81 9.35
N THR A 159 -12.86 -9.21 8.66
CA THR A 159 -14.28 -9.56 8.79
C THR A 159 -14.76 -10.64 7.82
N ASN A 160 -14.21 -10.72 6.59
CA ASN A 160 -14.78 -11.52 5.51
C ASN A 160 -14.00 -12.80 5.18
N PHE A 161 -12.82 -13.02 5.75
CA PHE A 161 -12.04 -14.20 5.40
C PHE A 161 -12.71 -15.50 5.89
N PRO A 162 -12.72 -16.56 5.06
CA PRO A 162 -13.28 -17.85 5.45
C PRO A 162 -12.49 -18.48 6.60
N LYS A 163 -13.16 -19.35 7.37
CA LYS A 163 -12.55 -20.06 8.50
C LYS A 163 -11.31 -20.85 8.07
N GLY A 164 -10.29 -20.89 8.93
CA GLY A 164 -9.05 -21.62 8.69
C GLY A 164 -7.80 -20.88 9.15
N LYS A 165 -6.63 -21.38 8.78
CA LYS A 165 -5.34 -20.81 9.20
C LYS A 165 -5.13 -19.38 8.71
N ILE A 166 -5.63 -19.07 7.52
CA ILE A 166 -5.56 -17.71 6.96
C ILE A 166 -6.41 -16.71 7.76
N GLN A 167 -7.58 -17.14 8.26
CA GLN A 167 -8.39 -16.29 9.15
C GLN A 167 -7.68 -16.07 10.48
N LEU A 168 -6.98 -17.09 11.01
CA LEU A 168 -6.19 -16.94 12.24
C LEU A 168 -5.13 -15.85 12.05
N TYR A 169 -4.44 -15.86 10.91
CA TYR A 169 -3.50 -14.80 10.54
C TYR A 169 -4.18 -13.43 10.51
N PHE A 170 -5.25 -13.25 9.74
CA PHE A 170 -5.90 -11.95 9.60
C PHE A 170 -6.52 -11.40 10.89
N LYS A 171 -6.92 -12.25 11.83
CA LYS A 171 -7.49 -11.82 13.12
C LYS A 171 -6.45 -11.59 14.21
N TYR A 172 -5.39 -12.40 14.22
CA TYR A 172 -4.53 -12.48 15.41
C TYR A 172 -3.05 -12.18 15.15
N ASP A 173 -2.59 -12.08 13.90
CA ASP A 173 -1.27 -11.49 13.62
C ASP A 173 -1.27 -9.99 13.95
N ASN A 174 -0.11 -9.35 13.92
CA ASN A 174 0.03 -7.91 14.15
C ASN A 174 -0.58 -7.08 13.00
N LEU A 175 -1.87 -7.31 12.74
CA LEU A 175 -2.63 -6.57 11.74
C LEU A 175 -3.47 -5.48 12.39
N LEU A 176 -3.51 -4.34 11.71
CA LEU A 176 -4.27 -3.16 12.06
C LEU A 176 -5.36 -2.94 10.99
N PRO A 177 -6.52 -3.61 11.12
CA PRO A 177 -7.61 -3.39 10.19
C PRO A 177 -8.17 -1.97 10.33
N LEU A 178 -8.24 -1.25 9.21
CA LEU A 178 -8.97 0.01 9.10
C LEU A 178 -10.47 -0.25 9.31
N SER A 179 -11.24 0.79 9.57
CA SER A 179 -12.70 0.71 9.60
C SER A 179 -13.35 1.93 8.99
N GLN A 180 -14.59 1.78 8.54
CA GLN A 180 -15.44 2.89 8.13
C GLN A 180 -16.27 3.44 9.31
N ILE A 181 -16.21 2.78 10.48
CA ILE A 181 -16.94 3.18 11.70
C ILE A 181 -16.06 4.13 12.51
N PRO A 182 -16.53 5.36 12.82
CA PRO A 182 -15.74 6.36 13.52
C PRO A 182 -15.14 5.86 14.84
N GLU A 183 -15.93 5.21 15.68
CA GLU A 183 -15.49 4.71 16.97
C GLU A 183 -14.38 3.66 16.84
N THR A 184 -14.47 2.79 15.84
CA THR A 184 -13.41 1.81 15.55
C THR A 184 -12.15 2.49 15.02
N MET A 185 -12.31 3.57 14.25
CA MET A 185 -11.15 4.35 13.77
C MET A 185 -10.47 5.13 14.89
N GLU A 186 -11.19 5.62 15.89
CA GLU A 186 -10.59 6.20 17.09
C GLU A 186 -9.73 5.17 17.83
N MET A 187 -10.24 3.94 18.04
CA MET A 187 -9.45 2.84 18.60
C MET A 187 -8.22 2.48 17.78
N PHE A 188 -8.34 2.55 16.46
CA PHE A 188 -7.21 2.35 15.54
C PHE A 188 -6.14 3.44 15.71
N ASP A 189 -6.53 4.71 15.73
CA ASP A 189 -5.60 5.84 15.88
C ASP A 189 -4.91 5.80 17.27
N GLU A 190 -5.60 5.44 18.33
CA GLU A 190 -5.02 5.19 19.67
C GLU A 190 -4.00 4.04 19.65
N ALA A 191 -4.30 2.97 18.91
CA ALA A 191 -3.37 1.85 18.76
C ALA A 191 -2.12 2.24 17.96
N VAL A 192 -2.27 3.01 16.90
CA VAL A 192 -1.15 3.56 16.12
C VAL A 192 -0.22 4.37 17.02
N HIS A 193 -0.79 5.30 17.80
CA HIS A 193 -0.03 6.08 18.78
C HIS A 193 0.73 5.20 19.77
N THR A 194 0.05 4.24 20.39
CA THR A 194 0.64 3.33 21.36
C THR A 194 1.77 2.48 20.77
N ILE A 195 1.61 1.97 19.56
CA ILE A 195 2.62 1.16 18.87
C ILE A 195 3.87 1.99 18.58
N LEU A 196 3.70 3.19 18.07
CA LEU A 196 4.82 4.08 17.75
C LEU A 196 5.55 4.58 18.99
N ASP A 197 4.82 4.86 20.09
CA ASP A 197 5.41 5.22 21.39
C ASP A 197 6.24 4.07 22.00
N ARG A 198 5.83 2.82 21.78
CA ARG A 198 6.59 1.61 22.14
C ARG A 198 7.81 1.37 21.26
N LYS A 199 8.08 2.24 20.31
CA LYS A 199 9.17 2.15 19.31
C LYS A 199 9.02 1.00 18.32
N ASP A 200 7.83 0.47 18.15
CA ASP A 200 7.52 -0.55 17.15
C ASP A 200 7.31 0.06 15.76
N LEU A 201 7.17 -0.78 14.75
CA LEU A 201 7.06 -0.39 13.34
C LEU A 201 5.65 -0.64 12.82
N ILE A 202 5.17 0.26 11.95
CA ILE A 202 3.91 0.08 11.25
C ILE A 202 4.16 0.10 9.74
N LEU A 203 3.82 -0.99 9.05
CA LEU A 203 3.87 -1.09 7.60
C LEU A 203 2.55 -0.64 6.99
N VAL A 204 2.64 0.25 6.03
CA VAL A 204 1.51 0.80 5.28
C VAL A 204 1.78 0.72 3.78
N CYS A 205 0.79 0.27 3.00
CA CYS A 205 0.82 0.41 1.55
C CYS A 205 0.04 1.67 1.16
N PRO A 206 0.69 2.84 1.00
CA PRO A 206 0.01 4.11 0.80
C PRO A 206 -0.71 4.22 -0.55
N GLU A 207 -0.43 3.32 -1.46
CA GLU A 207 -1.10 3.16 -2.77
C GLU A 207 -2.55 2.66 -2.65
N GLN A 208 -2.92 2.05 -1.51
CA GLN A 208 -4.26 1.55 -1.11
C GLN A 208 -4.85 0.44 -1.98
N SER A 209 -4.24 0.04 -3.07
CA SER A 209 -4.72 -1.02 -3.96
C SER A 209 -3.59 -2.00 -4.27
N MET A 210 -3.93 -3.26 -4.50
CA MET A 210 -2.97 -4.27 -4.93
C MET A 210 -3.14 -4.52 -6.44
N TRP A 211 -2.07 -4.26 -7.21
CA TRP A 211 -2.04 -4.52 -8.64
C TRP A 211 -1.03 -5.60 -8.96
N MET A 212 -1.53 -6.81 -9.15
CA MET A 212 -0.70 -8.01 -9.33
C MET A 212 0.37 -7.86 -10.40
N GLY A 213 1.64 -7.95 -9.96
CA GLY A 213 2.80 -7.86 -10.86
C GLY A 213 3.09 -6.48 -11.41
N TYR A 214 2.41 -5.43 -10.96
CA TYR A 214 2.65 -4.06 -11.41
C TYR A 214 3.98 -3.53 -10.86
N LYS A 215 4.82 -3.02 -11.75
CA LYS A 215 6.20 -2.63 -11.41
C LYS A 215 6.37 -1.17 -11.07
N LYS A 216 5.52 -0.29 -11.60
CA LYS A 216 5.61 1.16 -11.38
C LYS A 216 5.11 1.52 -9.99
N PRO A 217 5.71 2.49 -9.29
CA PRO A 217 5.09 3.05 -8.10
C PRO A 217 3.76 3.71 -8.47
N LYS A 218 2.74 3.57 -7.61
CA LYS A 218 1.45 4.25 -7.78
C LYS A 218 1.36 5.49 -6.91
N PRO A 219 0.50 6.47 -7.26
CA PRO A 219 0.27 7.64 -6.42
C PRO A 219 -0.13 7.27 -4.99
N MET A 220 0.44 7.96 -4.01
CA MET A 220 0.29 7.66 -2.59
C MET A 220 -0.77 8.54 -1.92
N LYS A 221 -1.56 7.95 -1.01
CA LYS A 221 -2.50 8.66 -0.14
C LYS A 221 -1.80 9.15 1.13
N TYR A 222 -2.45 10.08 1.83
CA TYR A 222 -1.84 10.83 2.94
C TYR A 222 -1.79 10.09 4.28
N GLY A 223 -2.52 8.98 4.47
CA GLY A 223 -2.73 8.36 5.79
C GLY A 223 -1.43 8.02 6.54
N ALA A 224 -0.49 7.34 5.89
CA ALA A 224 0.81 6.99 6.49
C ALA A 224 1.58 8.22 6.97
N PHE A 225 1.63 9.26 6.14
CA PHE A 225 2.37 10.51 6.40
C PHE A 225 1.69 11.36 7.46
N LYS A 226 0.35 11.30 7.55
CA LYS A 226 -0.43 11.91 8.63
C LYS A 226 -0.06 11.27 9.96
N TRP A 227 -0.12 9.95 10.08
CA TRP A 227 0.25 9.25 11.32
C TRP A 227 1.71 9.50 11.71
N ALA A 228 2.64 9.52 10.76
CA ALA A 228 4.02 9.85 11.05
C ALA A 228 4.19 11.27 11.61
N THR A 229 3.52 12.26 10.99
CA THR A 229 3.55 13.67 11.43
C THR A 229 2.91 13.84 12.81
N GLU A 230 1.76 13.22 13.06
CA GLU A 230 1.02 13.35 14.33
C GLU A 230 1.74 12.67 15.50
N ASN A 231 2.54 11.65 15.24
CA ASN A 231 3.29 10.90 16.26
C ASN A 231 4.78 11.28 16.31
N ASP A 232 5.20 12.26 15.53
CA ASP A 232 6.59 12.74 15.47
C ASP A 232 7.63 11.62 15.23
N VAL A 233 7.32 10.74 14.28
CA VAL A 233 8.16 9.61 13.90
C VAL A 233 8.51 9.66 12.40
N PRO A 234 9.64 9.07 11.97
CA PRO A 234 10.00 9.05 10.57
C PRO A 234 9.10 8.10 9.74
N VAL A 235 9.02 8.39 8.45
CA VAL A 235 8.65 7.45 7.41
C VAL A 235 9.92 6.82 6.85
N ILE A 236 9.94 5.51 6.70
CA ILE A 236 11.00 4.74 6.04
C ILE A 236 10.48 4.31 4.67
N PRO A 237 10.88 4.99 3.59
CA PRO A 237 10.45 4.64 2.25
C PRO A 237 10.96 3.26 1.88
N THR A 238 10.09 2.39 1.41
CA THR A 238 10.51 1.08 0.91
C THR A 238 9.86 0.78 -0.43
N PHE A 239 10.67 0.35 -1.39
CA PHE A 239 10.19 -0.03 -2.70
C PHE A 239 10.71 -1.42 -3.06
N ILE A 240 9.81 -2.32 -3.45
CA ILE A 240 10.17 -3.67 -3.89
C ILE A 240 10.17 -3.70 -5.41
N THR A 241 11.31 -4.03 -5.99
CA THR A 241 11.42 -4.34 -7.40
C THR A 241 11.32 -5.84 -7.64
N GLN A 242 10.83 -6.22 -8.80
CA GLN A 242 10.56 -7.61 -9.15
C GLN A 242 11.16 -7.96 -10.52
N ARG A 243 11.65 -9.19 -10.64
CA ARG A 243 12.06 -9.77 -11.92
C ARG A 243 11.30 -11.05 -12.22
N THR A 244 11.23 -11.39 -13.49
CA THR A 244 10.70 -12.69 -13.96
C THR A 244 11.70 -13.79 -13.67
N VAL A 245 11.22 -14.96 -13.28
CA VAL A 245 12.03 -16.18 -13.12
C VAL A 245 11.79 -17.05 -14.37
N GLU A 246 12.84 -17.29 -15.16
CA GLU A 246 12.72 -17.89 -16.50
C GLU A 246 12.01 -19.25 -16.51
N ASP A 247 12.28 -20.12 -15.54
CA ASP A 247 11.73 -21.47 -15.50
C ASP A 247 10.51 -21.62 -14.58
N ASN A 248 10.03 -20.52 -13.96
CA ASN A 248 8.92 -20.55 -13.03
C ASN A 248 8.16 -19.20 -12.97
N GLU A 249 7.21 -19.03 -13.88
CA GLU A 249 6.39 -17.81 -13.95
C GLU A 249 5.58 -17.51 -12.67
N GLN A 250 5.39 -18.51 -11.79
CA GLN A 250 4.67 -18.32 -10.52
C GLN A 250 5.61 -17.89 -9.39
N ALA A 251 6.92 -18.00 -9.57
CA ALA A 251 7.88 -17.54 -8.58
C ALA A 251 7.93 -16.01 -8.54
N GLN A 252 8.03 -15.48 -7.31
CA GLN A 252 8.19 -14.08 -7.04
C GLN A 252 9.63 -13.81 -6.64
N ALA A 253 10.37 -13.08 -7.47
CA ALA A 253 11.77 -12.73 -7.20
C ALA A 253 11.86 -11.22 -6.94
N TYR A 254 12.32 -10.85 -5.74
CA TYR A 254 12.29 -9.48 -5.20
C TYR A 254 13.68 -8.98 -4.83
N THR A 255 13.90 -7.68 -5.09
CA THR A 255 14.91 -6.88 -4.40
C THR A 255 14.18 -5.81 -3.59
N ILE A 256 14.50 -5.71 -2.30
CA ILE A 256 13.87 -4.78 -1.37
C ILE A 256 14.82 -3.58 -1.19
N HIS A 257 14.35 -2.40 -1.53
CA HIS A 257 15.10 -1.16 -1.41
C HIS A 257 14.50 -0.32 -0.29
N ILE A 258 15.32 0.02 0.72
CA ILE A 258 14.92 0.77 1.92
C ILE A 258 15.65 2.11 1.90
N GLY A 259 14.92 3.19 1.75
CA GLY A 259 15.45 4.54 1.67
C GLY A 259 15.80 5.13 3.03
N THR A 260 16.48 6.27 2.98
CA THR A 260 16.79 7.07 4.18
C THR A 260 15.51 7.50 4.89
N PRO A 261 15.42 7.38 6.22
CA PRO A 261 14.23 7.80 6.97
C PRO A 261 13.93 9.29 6.77
N ILE A 262 12.66 9.60 6.49
CA ILE A 262 12.15 10.95 6.29
C ILE A 262 11.49 11.40 7.59
N TYR A 263 12.14 12.31 8.31
CA TYR A 263 11.65 12.85 9.57
C TYR A 263 10.66 14.00 9.34
N PRO A 264 9.69 14.20 10.25
CA PRO A 264 8.89 15.41 10.29
C PRO A 264 9.77 16.67 10.36
N ASP A 265 9.35 17.73 9.67
CA ASP A 265 10.01 19.04 9.70
C ASP A 265 9.15 20.00 10.55
N HIS A 266 9.63 20.29 11.76
CA HIS A 266 8.90 21.13 12.72
C HIS A 266 8.80 22.62 12.31
N SER A 267 9.52 23.03 11.27
CA SER A 267 9.40 24.39 10.71
C SER A 267 8.18 24.56 9.79
N LEU A 268 7.58 23.43 9.36
CA LEU A 268 6.46 23.43 8.44
C LEU A 268 5.11 23.27 9.16
N ALA A 269 4.05 23.79 8.57
CA ALA A 269 2.70 23.49 9.01
C ALA A 269 2.39 21.99 8.80
N PRO A 270 1.56 21.35 9.65
CA PRO A 270 1.31 19.89 9.58
C PRO A 270 0.91 19.40 8.19
N ARG A 271 0.05 20.12 7.49
CA ARG A 271 -0.38 19.74 6.12
C ARG A 271 0.75 19.81 5.08
N GLU A 272 1.66 20.78 5.23
CA GLU A 272 2.82 20.93 4.35
C GLU A 272 3.82 19.80 4.63
N ASN A 273 4.03 19.47 5.90
CA ASN A 273 4.89 18.39 6.30
C ASN A 273 4.42 17.02 5.79
N ILE A 274 3.12 16.72 5.93
CA ILE A 274 2.50 15.51 5.37
C ILE A 274 2.75 15.42 3.86
N ARG A 275 2.58 16.52 3.12
CA ARG A 275 2.84 16.56 1.68
C ARG A 275 4.32 16.31 1.37
N ARG A 276 5.21 17.03 2.06
CA ARG A 276 6.67 16.89 1.89
C ARG A 276 7.11 15.45 2.11
N MET A 277 6.70 14.81 3.21
CA MET A 277 7.08 13.43 3.51
C MET A 277 6.58 12.47 2.42
N ARG A 278 5.34 12.63 1.96
CA ARG A 278 4.79 11.83 0.86
C ARG A 278 5.58 12.03 -0.43
N ASP A 279 5.89 13.26 -0.77
CA ASP A 279 6.54 13.61 -2.04
C ASP A 279 7.99 13.05 -2.07
N LEU A 280 8.71 13.11 -0.96
CA LEU A 280 10.04 12.51 -0.81
C LEU A 280 10.00 10.98 -0.88
N ASP A 281 9.02 10.34 -0.26
CA ASP A 281 8.82 8.89 -0.33
C ASP A 281 8.54 8.45 -1.77
N TYR A 282 7.63 9.14 -2.43
CA TYR A 282 7.32 8.84 -3.82
C TYR A 282 8.53 9.05 -4.74
N GLU A 283 9.32 10.11 -4.54
CA GLU A 283 10.54 10.36 -5.32
C GLU A 283 11.55 9.23 -5.15
N PHE A 284 11.75 8.74 -3.93
CA PHE A 284 12.59 7.56 -3.68
C PHE A 284 12.09 6.33 -4.47
N CYS A 285 10.78 6.07 -4.47
CA CYS A 285 10.20 4.95 -5.23
C CYS A 285 10.41 5.11 -6.73
N LYS A 286 10.21 6.33 -7.26
CA LYS A 286 10.43 6.67 -8.67
C LYS A 286 11.90 6.49 -9.08
N GLU A 287 12.83 7.10 -8.34
CA GLU A 287 14.26 6.99 -8.60
C GLU A 287 14.72 5.53 -8.56
N THR A 288 14.22 4.75 -7.61
CA THR A 288 14.53 3.33 -7.50
C THR A 288 13.99 2.55 -8.71
N TYR A 289 12.75 2.82 -9.12
CA TYR A 289 12.16 2.23 -10.32
C TYR A 289 13.00 2.54 -11.56
N GLU A 290 13.32 3.81 -11.79
CA GLU A 290 14.08 4.26 -12.96
C GLU A 290 15.51 3.68 -12.97
N ARG A 291 16.17 3.63 -11.81
CA ARG A 291 17.48 3.04 -11.65
C ARG A 291 17.51 1.54 -11.93
N VAL A 292 16.56 0.79 -11.39
CA VAL A 292 16.56 -0.67 -11.48
C VAL A 292 16.08 -1.15 -12.85
N TYR A 293 15.05 -0.55 -13.40
CA TYR A 293 14.49 -0.98 -14.69
C TYR A 293 15.12 -0.27 -15.90
N GLY A 294 15.92 0.79 -15.68
CA GLY A 294 16.62 1.53 -16.75
C GLY A 294 15.70 2.30 -17.68
N ILE A 295 14.48 2.59 -17.27
CA ILE A 295 13.46 3.29 -18.05
C ILE A 295 12.83 4.41 -17.20
N PRO A 296 12.46 5.56 -17.82
CA PRO A 296 11.75 6.61 -17.09
C PRO A 296 10.36 6.14 -16.62
N LEU A 297 9.90 6.71 -15.50
CA LEU A 297 8.57 6.44 -14.99
C LEU A 297 7.53 7.22 -15.80
N GLU A 298 6.73 6.51 -16.55
CA GLU A 298 5.64 7.06 -17.36
C GLU A 298 4.34 6.29 -17.10
N TYR A 299 3.21 6.99 -17.03
CA TYR A 299 1.88 6.40 -16.95
C TYR A 299 1.12 6.58 -18.26
N GLU A 300 0.31 5.58 -18.63
CA GLU A 300 -0.54 5.64 -19.83
C GLU A 300 -1.77 6.57 -19.67
N THR A 301 -1.94 7.21 -18.52
CA THR A 301 -3.13 7.99 -18.23
C THR A 301 -3.11 9.37 -18.86
N THR A 302 -4.30 9.81 -19.29
CA THR A 302 -4.56 11.21 -19.67
C THR A 302 -5.48 11.91 -18.65
N VAL A 303 -5.86 11.23 -17.56
CA VAL A 303 -6.68 11.78 -16.49
C VAL A 303 -5.78 12.12 -15.29
N HIS A 304 -5.41 13.41 -15.18
CA HIS A 304 -4.39 13.88 -14.24
C HIS A 304 -4.95 14.30 -12.87
N GLU A 305 -6.26 14.40 -12.72
CA GLU A 305 -6.91 14.85 -11.47
C GLU A 305 -6.58 13.97 -10.26
N ASN A 306 -6.32 12.68 -10.51
CA ASN A 306 -5.97 11.71 -9.48
C ASN A 306 -4.45 11.49 -9.32
N ILE A 307 -3.62 12.11 -10.15
CA ILE A 307 -2.18 11.99 -10.08
C ILE A 307 -1.62 13.22 -9.37
N PRO A 308 -0.85 13.06 -8.30
CA PRO A 308 -0.21 14.18 -7.62
C PRO A 308 0.68 15.00 -8.56
N LYS A 309 0.70 16.33 -8.42
CA LYS A 309 1.46 17.23 -9.31
C LYS A 309 2.96 16.90 -9.39
N TYR A 310 3.56 16.37 -8.33
CA TYR A 310 4.97 15.99 -8.31
C TYR A 310 5.25 14.76 -9.19
N VAL A 311 4.26 13.89 -9.44
CA VAL A 311 4.36 12.77 -10.39
C VAL A 311 4.38 13.28 -11.83
N LEU A 312 3.82 14.46 -12.06
CA LEU A 312 3.68 15.11 -13.36
C LEU A 312 4.89 15.99 -13.72
N SER A 313 6.02 15.86 -13.02
CA SER A 313 7.19 16.73 -13.21
C SER A 313 7.98 16.50 -14.50
N THR A 314 7.60 15.57 -15.33
CA THR A 314 8.17 15.46 -16.68
C THR A 314 7.57 16.53 -17.62
N PRO A 315 8.35 17.12 -18.53
CA PRO A 315 7.87 18.18 -19.44
C PRO A 315 6.60 17.81 -20.21
N GLU A 316 6.40 16.55 -20.51
CA GLU A 316 5.24 16.02 -21.21
C GLU A 316 3.98 16.06 -20.32
N PHE A 317 4.11 15.70 -19.06
CA PHE A 317 3.04 15.78 -18.08
C PHE A 317 2.71 17.21 -17.64
N GLU A 318 3.71 18.11 -17.55
CA GLU A 318 3.45 19.53 -17.28
C GLU A 318 2.57 20.19 -18.32
N ASN A 319 2.78 19.85 -19.62
CA ASN A 319 1.96 20.38 -20.69
C ASN A 319 0.52 19.82 -20.64
N MET A 320 0.36 18.56 -20.26
CA MET A 320 -0.96 17.95 -20.08
C MET A 320 -1.70 18.53 -18.87
N ALA A 321 -1.01 18.72 -17.74
CA ALA A 321 -1.59 19.31 -16.54
C ALA A 321 -2.04 20.76 -16.75
N LYS A 322 -1.33 21.54 -17.54
CA LYS A 322 -1.73 22.92 -17.91
C LYS A 322 -3.05 22.95 -18.69
N GLY A 323 -3.26 22.01 -19.61
CA GLY A 323 -4.51 21.93 -20.38
C GLY A 323 -5.74 21.61 -19.50
N ASN A 324 -5.57 20.81 -18.44
CA ASN A 324 -6.67 20.49 -17.52
C ASN A 324 -6.95 21.61 -16.51
N ILE A 325 -5.92 22.36 -16.08
CA ILE A 325 -6.08 23.52 -15.18
C ILE A 325 -6.78 24.68 -15.88
N GLU A 326 -6.52 24.90 -17.15
CA GLU A 326 -7.21 25.93 -17.95
C GLU A 326 -8.69 25.58 -18.15
N ALA A 327 -9.04 24.31 -18.34
CA ALA A 327 -10.43 23.87 -18.48
C ALA A 327 -11.24 23.97 -17.16
N ASP A 328 -10.59 23.88 -16.00
CA ASP A 328 -11.23 24.02 -14.69
C ASP A 328 -11.32 25.47 -14.21
N LEU A 329 -10.54 26.39 -14.79
CA LEU A 329 -10.61 27.84 -14.49
C LEU A 329 -11.67 28.57 -15.35
N GLU A 330 -12.17 27.93 -16.42
CA GLU A 330 -13.24 28.45 -17.27
C GLU A 330 -14.65 27.93 -16.89
N LYS A 331 -14.79 27.17 -15.80
CA LYS A 331 -16.06 26.74 -15.19
C LYS A 331 -16.27 27.42 -13.84
#